data_77c374be8582ceacdd87e5217f4f363d
#
_entry.id   77c374be8582ceacdd87e5217f4f363d
#
_cell.length_a   1.000
_cell.length_b   1.000
_cell.length_c   1.000
_cell.angle_alpha   90.00
_cell.angle_beta   90.00
_cell.angle_gamma   90.00
#
_symmetry.space_group_name_H-M   'P 1'
#
loop_
_entity.id
_entity.type
_entity.pdbx_description
1 polymer ?
#
loop_
_entity_poly.entity_id
_entity_poly.type
_entity_poly.pdbx_seq_one_letter_code
_entity_poly.pdbx_strand_id
1 'polypeptide(L)'
;MSETQQNAALSEAPANPLLKPWQTPFETPPFAEIAPEHFLPAFERAFADHSAEVAAITHDPSAPDFANTITALERSGKLLSKVSAVFYDLVSAHSNPALLEIDKEVSPRMARHWNPIMMNAVLFGRIALLHDNRATLGLTAEELRLLERTYTNFHRAGAGLDEAAKARRAEINERLAELGTSFSHHLLGDEQDWFMEIGEDDRAGLPEAFVAAAKAAAEARGMAGKAIVTLSRSSVEPFLK
;
A
#
# COMPACT_ATOMS: atom_id res chain seq x y z
N MET A 1 13.22 -4.93 56.20
CA MET A 1 12.02 -4.71 55.35
C MET A 1 12.42 -5.21 54.00
N SER A 2 11.70 -6.20 53.55
CA SER A 2 12.11 -7.23 52.59
C SER A 2 12.04 -6.76 51.14
N GLU A 3 13.10 -7.09 50.35
CA GLU A 3 13.20 -6.93 48.87
C GLU A 3 12.12 -7.67 48.07
N THR A 4 11.17 -8.29 48.76
CA THR A 4 10.12 -9.15 48.17
C THR A 4 8.88 -8.34 47.72
N GLN A 5 8.83 -7.02 47.90
CA GLN A 5 7.67 -6.18 47.55
C GLN A 5 7.85 -5.29 46.32
N GLN A 6 8.99 -5.36 45.67
CA GLN A 6 9.27 -4.54 44.46
C GLN A 6 9.06 -5.25 43.13
N ASN A 7 8.64 -6.52 43.15
CA ASN A 7 8.53 -7.36 41.96
C ASN A 7 7.08 -7.65 41.51
N ALA A 8 6.12 -6.85 41.95
CA ALA A 8 4.68 -7.10 41.70
C ALA A 8 3.98 -5.95 40.98
N ALA A 9 4.58 -5.36 39.95
CA ALA A 9 3.87 -4.44 39.06
C ALA A 9 4.57 -4.27 37.69
N LEU A 10 5.10 -5.32 37.11
CA LEU A 10 5.16 -5.38 35.64
C LEU A 10 3.76 -5.85 35.22
N SER A 11 2.83 -4.89 35.13
CA SER A 11 1.60 -5.07 34.42
C SER A 11 1.97 -5.60 33.03
N GLU A 12 1.66 -6.86 32.74
CA GLU A 12 1.75 -7.38 31.38
C GLU A 12 0.94 -6.42 30.52
N ALA A 13 1.61 -5.63 29.67
CA ALA A 13 0.92 -4.82 28.68
C ALA A 13 -0.04 -5.74 27.93
N PRO A 14 -1.33 -5.34 27.76
CA PRO A 14 -2.32 -6.20 27.15
C PRO A 14 -1.76 -6.70 25.83
N ALA A 15 -1.70 -8.03 25.69
CA ALA A 15 -1.01 -8.66 24.57
C ALA A 15 -1.66 -8.22 23.26
N ASN A 16 -0.88 -7.56 22.39
CA ASN A 16 -1.31 -6.97 21.12
C ASN A 16 -2.15 -7.96 20.28
N PRO A 17 -3.43 -7.67 19.98
CA PRO A 17 -4.33 -8.56 19.25
C PRO A 17 -3.86 -8.82 17.80
N LEU A 18 -3.10 -7.93 17.21
CA LEU A 18 -2.55 -8.11 15.85
C LEU A 18 -1.46 -9.19 15.79
N LEU A 19 -0.80 -9.49 16.91
CA LEU A 19 0.28 -10.48 17.00
C LEU A 19 -0.20 -11.88 17.37
N LYS A 20 -1.49 -12.03 17.68
CA LYS A 20 -2.09 -13.33 18.08
C LYS A 20 -2.85 -13.95 16.90
N PRO A 21 -3.02 -15.29 16.89
CA PRO A 21 -4.05 -15.93 16.06
C PRO A 21 -5.44 -15.44 16.47
N TRP A 22 -6.28 -15.14 15.49
CA TRP A 22 -7.65 -14.72 15.76
C TRP A 22 -8.55 -15.93 15.95
N GLN A 23 -9.43 -15.87 16.97
CA GLN A 23 -10.40 -16.94 17.30
C GLN A 23 -11.83 -16.53 16.93
N THR A 24 -11.97 -15.45 16.23
CA THR A 24 -13.25 -14.91 15.70
C THR A 24 -13.79 -15.80 14.58
N PRO A 25 -15.10 -15.81 14.32
CA PRO A 25 -15.65 -16.52 13.18
C PRO A 25 -14.95 -16.09 11.87
N PHE A 26 -14.59 -17.08 11.04
CA PHE A 26 -13.85 -16.89 9.78
C PHE A 26 -12.47 -16.22 9.95
N GLU A 27 -11.89 -16.27 11.15
CA GLU A 27 -10.62 -15.59 11.46
C GLU A 27 -10.63 -14.09 11.11
N THR A 28 -11.79 -13.45 11.24
CA THR A 28 -11.92 -11.99 11.01
C THR A 28 -11.14 -11.20 12.05
N PRO A 29 -10.61 -10.01 11.74
CA PRO A 29 -9.92 -9.18 12.72
C PRO A 29 -10.83 -8.84 13.92
N PRO A 30 -10.36 -8.96 15.16
CA PRO A 30 -11.14 -8.55 16.34
C PRO A 30 -11.13 -7.01 16.47
N PHE A 31 -11.83 -6.31 15.58
CA PHE A 31 -11.80 -4.84 15.48
C PHE A 31 -12.14 -4.12 16.79
N ALA A 32 -12.97 -4.72 17.65
CA ALA A 32 -13.31 -4.16 18.96
C ALA A 32 -12.13 -4.15 19.95
N GLU A 33 -11.11 -4.97 19.72
CA GLU A 33 -9.92 -5.09 20.57
C GLU A 33 -8.72 -4.36 19.98
N ILE A 34 -8.79 -3.95 18.69
CA ILE A 34 -7.70 -3.29 17.98
C ILE A 34 -7.80 -1.79 18.20
N ALA A 35 -6.71 -1.20 18.73
CA ALA A 35 -6.55 0.23 18.94
C ALA A 35 -5.33 0.76 18.18
N PRO A 36 -5.25 2.08 17.89
CA PRO A 36 -4.15 2.67 17.14
C PRO A 36 -2.75 2.32 17.68
N GLU A 37 -2.58 2.30 19.00
CA GLU A 37 -1.33 1.99 19.68
C GLU A 37 -0.80 0.57 19.40
N HIS A 38 -1.64 -0.34 18.90
CA HIS A 38 -1.23 -1.69 18.57
C HIS A 38 -0.44 -1.79 17.25
N PHE A 39 -0.60 -0.81 16.34
CA PHE A 39 -0.07 -0.93 14.99
C PHE A 39 1.46 -0.77 14.91
N LEU A 40 2.04 0.27 15.50
CA LEU A 40 3.50 0.47 15.40
C LEU A 40 4.29 -0.72 15.93
N PRO A 41 4.02 -1.25 17.15
CA PRO A 41 4.71 -2.44 17.64
C PRO A 41 4.47 -3.69 16.77
N ALA A 42 3.26 -3.83 16.19
CA ALA A 42 2.94 -4.93 15.29
C ALA A 42 3.71 -4.84 13.97
N PHE A 43 3.83 -3.65 13.37
CA PHE A 43 4.65 -3.41 12.19
C PHE A 43 6.13 -3.66 12.46
N GLU A 44 6.67 -3.20 13.60
CA GLU A 44 8.07 -3.45 13.97
C GLU A 44 8.38 -4.95 14.02
N ARG A 45 7.53 -5.71 14.70
CA ARG A 45 7.66 -7.15 14.76
C ARG A 45 7.52 -7.78 13.37
N ALA A 46 6.54 -7.37 12.58
CA ALA A 46 6.27 -7.90 11.26
C ALA A 46 7.42 -7.64 10.26
N PHE A 47 8.06 -6.46 10.31
CA PHE A 47 9.26 -6.17 9.52
C PHE A 47 10.43 -7.06 9.92
N ALA A 48 10.66 -7.25 11.22
CA ALA A 48 11.74 -8.08 11.71
C ALA A 48 11.55 -9.55 11.30
N ASP A 49 10.35 -10.09 11.49
CA ASP A 49 10.02 -11.47 11.14
C ASP A 49 10.17 -11.69 9.62
N HIS A 50 9.59 -10.83 8.78
CA HIS A 50 9.72 -10.94 7.33
C HIS A 50 11.17 -10.83 6.85
N SER A 51 11.97 -9.92 7.44
CA SER A 51 13.40 -9.83 7.11
C SER A 51 14.14 -11.10 7.45
N ALA A 52 13.84 -11.74 8.59
CA ALA A 52 14.42 -13.00 8.98
C ALA A 52 14.02 -14.16 8.06
N GLU A 53 12.74 -14.20 7.64
CA GLU A 53 12.23 -15.20 6.69
C GLU A 53 12.92 -15.07 5.32
N VAL A 54 13.06 -13.86 4.79
CA VAL A 54 13.81 -13.62 3.54
C VAL A 54 15.30 -13.97 3.69
N ALA A 55 15.90 -13.64 4.82
CA ALA A 55 17.28 -14.00 5.12
C ALA A 55 17.48 -15.51 5.16
N ALA A 56 16.53 -16.26 5.71
CA ALA A 56 16.57 -17.72 5.71
C ALA A 56 16.58 -18.30 4.28
N ILE A 57 15.81 -17.73 3.36
CA ILE A 57 15.81 -18.14 1.94
C ILE A 57 17.17 -17.82 1.28
N THR A 58 17.70 -16.63 1.52
CA THR A 58 18.96 -16.20 0.86
C THR A 58 20.21 -16.89 1.40
N HIS A 59 20.18 -17.32 2.67
CA HIS A 59 21.29 -18.05 3.30
C HIS A 59 21.13 -19.56 3.27
N ASP A 60 20.07 -20.10 2.66
CA ASP A 60 19.92 -21.55 2.50
C ASP A 60 21.05 -22.10 1.61
N PRO A 61 21.92 -22.97 2.16
CA PRO A 61 23.04 -23.54 1.39
C PRO A 61 22.60 -24.55 0.33
N SER A 62 21.35 -24.99 0.37
CA SER A 62 20.81 -25.96 -0.59
C SER A 62 20.65 -25.33 -1.97
N ALA A 63 20.81 -26.15 -2.99
CA ALA A 63 20.49 -25.74 -4.35
C ALA A 63 19.05 -25.17 -4.40
N PRO A 64 18.80 -24.08 -5.14
CA PRO A 64 17.46 -23.54 -5.30
C PRO A 64 16.51 -24.56 -5.91
N ASP A 65 15.37 -24.75 -5.26
CA ASP A 65 14.21 -25.45 -5.80
C ASP A 65 12.93 -24.61 -5.62
N PHE A 66 11.82 -25.08 -6.17
CA PHE A 66 10.56 -24.36 -6.10
C PHE A 66 10.07 -24.20 -4.65
N ALA A 67 10.26 -25.22 -3.81
CA ALA A 67 9.79 -25.22 -2.43
C ALA A 67 10.62 -24.29 -1.54
N ASN A 68 11.98 -24.38 -1.61
CA ASN A 68 12.87 -23.60 -0.74
C ASN A 68 13.10 -22.16 -1.22
N THR A 69 12.58 -21.79 -2.37
CA THR A 69 12.76 -20.44 -2.94
C THR A 69 11.39 -19.78 -3.21
N ILE A 70 10.59 -20.31 -4.13
CA ILE A 70 9.34 -19.67 -4.55
C ILE A 70 8.25 -19.84 -3.50
N THR A 71 8.00 -21.08 -3.05
CA THR A 71 6.99 -21.34 -2.00
C THR A 71 7.38 -20.68 -0.68
N ALA A 72 8.67 -20.72 -0.32
CA ALA A 72 9.16 -20.06 0.88
C ALA A 72 8.96 -18.55 0.82
N LEU A 73 9.25 -17.91 -0.33
CA LEU A 73 9.03 -16.47 -0.53
C LEU A 73 7.55 -16.10 -0.50
N GLU A 74 6.68 -16.88 -1.16
CA GLU A 74 5.22 -16.64 -1.18
C GLU A 74 4.61 -16.77 0.23
N ARG A 75 5.17 -17.62 1.07
CA ARG A 75 4.75 -17.80 2.46
C ARG A 75 5.36 -16.80 3.44
N SER A 76 6.39 -16.07 3.03
CA SER A 76 7.03 -15.07 3.87
C SER A 76 6.15 -13.83 4.06
N GLY A 77 6.40 -13.06 5.11
CA GLY A 77 5.69 -11.81 5.39
C GLY A 77 4.21 -11.96 5.75
N LYS A 78 3.74 -13.13 6.16
CA LYS A 78 2.32 -13.32 6.54
C LYS A 78 1.87 -12.38 7.65
N LEU A 79 2.71 -12.16 8.66
CA LEU A 79 2.38 -11.21 9.72
C LEU A 79 2.32 -9.79 9.18
N LEU A 80 3.25 -9.40 8.31
CA LEU A 80 3.25 -8.07 7.67
C LEU A 80 1.99 -7.87 6.82
N SER A 81 1.61 -8.86 6.02
CA SER A 81 0.39 -8.82 5.21
C SER A 81 -0.86 -8.71 6.09
N LYS A 82 -0.92 -9.48 7.18
CA LYS A 82 -2.03 -9.44 8.15
C LYS A 82 -2.19 -8.07 8.79
N VAL A 83 -1.10 -7.50 9.32
CA VAL A 83 -1.11 -6.19 9.98
C VAL A 83 -1.43 -5.09 8.98
N SER A 84 -0.82 -5.12 7.79
CA SER A 84 -1.06 -4.14 6.72
C SER A 84 -2.50 -4.15 6.23
N ALA A 85 -3.09 -5.34 6.04
CA ALA A 85 -4.48 -5.45 5.58
C ALA A 85 -5.45 -4.74 6.54
N VAL A 86 -5.33 -5.00 7.85
CA VAL A 86 -6.18 -4.35 8.85
C VAL A 86 -5.91 -2.85 8.94
N PHE A 87 -4.63 -2.46 8.92
CA PHE A 87 -4.24 -1.06 9.04
C PHE A 87 -4.79 -0.20 7.91
N TYR A 88 -4.50 -0.59 6.66
CA TYR A 88 -4.91 0.19 5.49
C TYR A 88 -6.42 0.14 5.23
N ASP A 89 -7.11 -0.94 5.64
CA ASP A 89 -8.57 -0.98 5.65
C ASP A 89 -9.14 0.09 6.58
N LEU A 90 -8.65 0.17 7.83
CA LEU A 90 -9.07 1.20 8.78
C LEU A 90 -8.69 2.62 8.34
N VAL A 91 -7.49 2.82 7.77
CA VAL A 91 -7.08 4.13 7.25
C VAL A 91 -8.01 4.58 6.11
N SER A 92 -8.44 3.68 5.24
CA SER A 92 -9.29 4.02 4.09
C SER A 92 -10.77 4.16 4.43
N ALA A 93 -11.31 3.29 5.30
CA ALA A 93 -12.75 3.19 5.56
C ALA A 93 -13.19 3.85 6.86
N HIS A 94 -12.32 3.93 7.87
CA HIS A 94 -12.63 4.44 9.21
C HIS A 94 -11.46 5.20 9.83
N SER A 95 -10.95 6.17 9.09
CA SER A 95 -9.76 6.94 9.48
C SER A 95 -10.00 7.84 10.69
N ASN A 96 -8.94 8.08 11.43
CA ASN A 96 -8.88 9.07 12.50
C ASN A 96 -7.47 9.69 12.57
N PRO A 97 -7.28 10.82 13.29
CA PRO A 97 -5.98 11.51 13.36
C PRO A 97 -4.83 10.61 13.83
N ALA A 98 -5.06 9.69 14.77
CA ALA A 98 -4.03 8.78 15.27
C ALA A 98 -3.57 7.79 14.18
N LEU A 99 -4.48 7.21 13.42
CA LEU A 99 -4.14 6.32 12.29
C LEU A 99 -3.39 7.08 11.19
N LEU A 100 -3.75 8.32 10.89
CA LEU A 100 -3.06 9.14 9.89
C LEU A 100 -1.62 9.49 10.31
N GLU A 101 -1.37 9.74 11.59
CA GLU A 101 0.00 9.95 12.08
C GLU A 101 0.83 8.66 12.00
N ILE A 102 0.23 7.50 12.33
CA ILE A 102 0.88 6.20 12.16
C ILE A 102 1.20 5.93 10.68
N ASP A 103 0.29 6.25 9.76
CA ASP A 103 0.52 6.07 8.32
C ASP A 103 1.72 6.88 7.81
N LYS A 104 1.86 8.13 8.24
CA LYS A 104 3.04 8.96 7.91
C LYS A 104 4.36 8.31 8.33
N GLU A 105 4.36 7.54 9.41
CA GLU A 105 5.53 6.82 9.90
C GLU A 105 5.72 5.48 9.17
N VAL A 106 4.65 4.71 9.01
CA VAL A 106 4.70 3.34 8.47
C VAL A 106 4.95 3.32 6.97
N SER A 107 4.32 4.22 6.19
CA SER A 107 4.44 4.22 4.72
C SER A 107 5.89 4.35 4.22
N PRO A 108 6.75 5.25 4.72
CA PRO A 108 8.16 5.28 4.34
C PRO A 108 8.96 4.09 4.88
N ARG A 109 8.58 3.51 6.03
CA ARG A 109 9.21 2.29 6.57
C ARG A 109 8.89 1.08 5.72
N MET A 110 7.66 0.97 5.20
CA MET A 110 7.24 -0.06 4.26
C MET A 110 8.08 -0.02 2.98
N ALA A 111 8.26 1.15 2.40
CA ALA A 111 9.10 1.32 1.21
C ALA A 111 10.56 0.91 1.48
N ARG A 112 11.14 1.35 2.61
CA ARG A 112 12.49 0.98 3.04
C ARG A 112 12.64 -0.52 3.32
N HIS A 113 11.58 -1.19 3.72
CA HIS A 113 11.56 -2.63 3.95
C HIS A 113 11.55 -3.43 2.63
N TRP A 114 10.68 -3.06 1.69
CA TRP A 114 10.53 -3.77 0.43
C TRP A 114 11.69 -3.57 -0.55
N ASN A 115 12.26 -2.36 -0.60
CA ASN A 115 13.32 -2.05 -1.57
C ASN A 115 14.53 -3.00 -1.49
N PRO A 116 15.16 -3.26 -0.33
CA PRO A 116 16.28 -4.20 -0.25
C PRO A 116 15.88 -5.63 -0.60
N ILE A 117 14.67 -6.07 -0.30
CA ILE A 117 14.17 -7.41 -0.66
C ILE A 117 14.08 -7.53 -2.17
N MET A 118 13.38 -6.58 -2.81
CA MET A 118 13.16 -6.60 -4.27
C MET A 118 14.44 -6.40 -5.09
N MET A 119 15.48 -5.82 -4.48
CA MET A 119 16.79 -5.61 -5.12
C MET A 119 17.85 -6.60 -4.64
N ASN A 120 17.48 -7.63 -3.90
CA ASN A 120 18.41 -8.62 -3.38
C ASN A 120 18.93 -9.52 -4.51
N ALA A 121 20.22 -9.36 -4.82
CA ALA A 121 20.85 -10.09 -5.93
C ALA A 121 20.93 -11.61 -5.68
N VAL A 122 21.12 -12.04 -4.41
CA VAL A 122 21.16 -13.46 -4.06
C VAL A 122 19.80 -14.10 -4.25
N LEU A 123 18.74 -13.45 -3.72
CA LEU A 123 17.37 -13.93 -3.90
C LEU A 123 16.97 -13.97 -5.36
N PHE A 124 17.31 -12.92 -6.12
CA PHE A 124 17.04 -12.88 -7.56
C PHE A 124 17.81 -13.95 -8.32
N GLY A 125 19.07 -14.24 -7.96
CA GLY A 125 19.85 -15.32 -8.54
C GLY A 125 19.18 -16.69 -8.36
N ARG A 126 18.63 -16.97 -7.18
CA ARG A 126 17.86 -18.21 -6.92
C ARG A 126 16.60 -18.28 -7.79
N ILE A 127 15.85 -17.17 -7.88
CA ILE A 127 14.63 -17.07 -8.71
C ILE A 127 14.96 -17.22 -10.19
N ALA A 128 15.99 -16.54 -10.68
CA ALA A 128 16.42 -16.58 -12.08
C ALA A 128 16.86 -18.00 -12.50
N LEU A 129 17.62 -18.69 -11.65
CA LEU A 129 18.03 -20.07 -11.91
C LEU A 129 16.83 -21.00 -12.12
N LEU A 130 15.79 -20.87 -11.28
CA LEU A 130 14.56 -21.65 -11.42
C LEU A 130 13.78 -21.25 -12.67
N HIS A 131 13.68 -19.95 -12.96
CA HIS A 131 13.00 -19.45 -14.14
C HIS A 131 13.64 -19.95 -15.43
N ASP A 132 14.98 -19.95 -15.53
CA ASP A 132 15.70 -20.41 -16.72
C ASP A 132 15.51 -21.90 -16.96
N ASN A 133 15.40 -22.69 -15.90
CA ASN A 133 15.20 -24.14 -15.94
C ASN A 133 13.73 -24.58 -15.85
N ARG A 134 12.77 -23.66 -15.89
CA ARG A 134 11.35 -23.91 -15.60
C ARG A 134 10.70 -25.02 -16.41
N ALA A 135 11.16 -25.25 -17.64
CA ALA A 135 10.63 -26.31 -18.51
C ALA A 135 10.93 -27.73 -18.01
N THR A 136 11.97 -27.89 -17.15
CA THR A 136 12.41 -29.18 -16.64
C THR A 136 12.03 -29.45 -15.20
N LEU A 137 11.41 -28.49 -14.52
CA LEU A 137 11.07 -28.59 -13.09
C LEU A 137 9.78 -29.38 -12.81
N GLY A 138 9.03 -29.75 -13.84
CA GLY A 138 7.77 -30.51 -13.67
C GLY A 138 6.67 -29.72 -12.92
N LEU A 139 6.68 -28.40 -13.01
CA LEU A 139 5.74 -27.53 -12.32
C LEU A 139 4.33 -27.65 -12.88
N THR A 140 3.32 -27.51 -12.01
CA THR A 140 1.93 -27.28 -12.44
C THR A 140 1.79 -25.93 -13.16
N ALA A 141 0.69 -25.71 -13.85
CA ALA A 141 0.43 -24.44 -14.53
C ALA A 141 0.40 -23.24 -13.54
N GLU A 142 -0.12 -23.45 -12.33
CA GLU A 142 -0.16 -22.44 -11.27
C GLU A 142 1.24 -22.12 -10.73
N GLU A 143 2.03 -23.12 -10.42
CA GLU A 143 3.40 -22.96 -9.95
C GLU A 143 4.28 -22.28 -11.00
N LEU A 144 4.15 -22.68 -12.27
CA LEU A 144 4.84 -22.03 -13.37
C LEU A 144 4.47 -20.55 -13.46
N ARG A 145 3.19 -20.24 -13.35
CA ARG A 145 2.72 -18.85 -13.38
C ARG A 145 3.21 -18.04 -12.20
N LEU A 146 3.25 -18.62 -11.00
CA LEU A 146 3.81 -17.98 -9.82
C LEU A 146 5.29 -17.66 -10.01
N LEU A 147 6.08 -18.62 -10.49
CA LEU A 147 7.51 -18.45 -10.79
C LEU A 147 7.73 -17.32 -11.82
N GLU A 148 7.00 -17.31 -12.92
CA GLU A 148 7.10 -16.28 -13.97
C GLU A 148 6.75 -14.87 -13.46
N ARG A 149 5.71 -14.77 -12.66
CA ARG A 149 5.34 -13.48 -12.04
C ARG A 149 6.38 -13.01 -11.05
N THR A 150 6.87 -13.90 -10.19
CA THR A 150 7.91 -13.58 -9.21
C THR A 150 9.17 -13.10 -9.93
N TYR A 151 9.66 -13.84 -10.92
CA TYR A 151 10.79 -13.42 -11.74
C TYR A 151 10.57 -12.03 -12.38
N THR A 152 9.41 -11.85 -13.01
CA THR A 152 9.08 -10.58 -13.68
C THR A 152 9.07 -9.40 -12.70
N ASN A 153 8.53 -9.59 -11.50
CA ASN A 153 8.47 -8.55 -10.47
C ASN A 153 9.88 -8.14 -10.02
N PHE A 154 10.74 -9.09 -9.71
CA PHE A 154 12.13 -8.83 -9.33
C PHE A 154 12.94 -8.22 -10.47
N HIS A 155 12.79 -8.72 -11.69
CA HIS A 155 13.45 -8.18 -12.87
C HIS A 155 13.05 -6.71 -13.11
N ARG A 156 11.75 -6.40 -13.07
CA ARG A 156 11.24 -5.03 -13.21
C ARG A 156 11.64 -4.14 -12.03
N ALA A 157 11.80 -4.70 -10.84
CA ALA A 157 12.35 -3.99 -9.69
C ALA A 157 13.83 -3.66 -9.85
N GLY A 158 14.52 -4.25 -10.85
CA GLY A 158 15.93 -3.97 -11.16
C GLY A 158 16.91 -4.86 -10.39
N ALA A 159 16.49 -6.01 -9.86
CA ALA A 159 17.36 -6.92 -9.11
C ALA A 159 18.54 -7.43 -9.93
N GLY A 160 18.37 -7.57 -11.26
CA GLY A 160 19.43 -8.02 -12.19
C GLY A 160 20.27 -6.90 -12.80
N LEU A 161 20.06 -5.65 -12.42
CA LEU A 161 20.84 -4.52 -12.95
C LEU A 161 22.22 -4.45 -12.30
N ASP A 162 23.21 -4.00 -13.05
CA ASP A 162 24.52 -3.61 -12.53
C ASP A 162 24.41 -2.27 -11.74
N GLU A 163 25.47 -1.88 -11.06
CA GLU A 163 25.46 -0.69 -10.19
C GLU A 163 25.23 0.61 -10.97
N ALA A 164 25.72 0.72 -12.21
CA ALA A 164 25.53 1.89 -13.05
C ALA A 164 24.06 2.02 -13.49
N ALA A 165 23.44 0.92 -13.89
CA ALA A 165 22.03 0.87 -14.25
C ALA A 165 21.10 1.09 -13.04
N LYS A 166 21.47 0.59 -11.85
CA LYS A 166 20.76 0.87 -10.60
C LYS A 166 20.79 2.36 -10.26
N ALA A 167 21.95 3.00 -10.35
CA ALA A 167 22.10 4.44 -10.15
C ALA A 167 21.21 5.22 -11.13
N ARG A 168 21.27 4.87 -12.42
CA ARG A 168 20.43 5.52 -13.46
C ARG A 168 18.94 5.33 -13.20
N ARG A 169 18.54 4.15 -12.73
CA ARG A 169 17.15 3.88 -12.36
C ARG A 169 16.69 4.73 -11.16
N ALA A 170 17.56 4.93 -10.17
CA ALA A 170 17.27 5.81 -9.04
C ALA A 170 16.99 7.25 -9.49
N GLU A 171 17.84 7.82 -10.38
CA GLU A 171 17.63 9.14 -10.97
C GLU A 171 16.30 9.25 -11.73
N ILE A 172 15.95 8.21 -12.52
CA ILE A 172 14.69 8.16 -13.27
C ILE A 172 13.50 8.15 -12.30
N ASN A 173 13.55 7.35 -11.23
CA ASN A 173 12.49 7.26 -10.24
C ASN A 173 12.29 8.58 -9.50
N GLU A 174 13.37 9.25 -9.11
CA GLU A 174 13.31 10.57 -8.50
C GLU A 174 12.64 11.59 -9.44
N ARG A 175 13.07 11.62 -10.70
CA ARG A 175 12.46 12.51 -11.70
C ARG A 175 11.00 12.21 -11.97
N LEU A 176 10.61 10.93 -12.00
CA LEU A 176 9.19 10.53 -12.14
C LEU A 176 8.36 10.96 -10.93
N ALA A 177 8.89 10.87 -9.72
CA ALA A 177 8.20 11.32 -8.51
C ALA A 177 7.95 12.85 -8.54
N GLU A 178 8.96 13.64 -8.92
CA GLU A 178 8.82 15.08 -9.09
C GLU A 178 7.76 15.44 -10.15
N LEU A 179 7.85 14.79 -11.32
CA LEU A 179 6.89 15.02 -12.42
C LEU A 179 5.47 14.59 -12.03
N GLY A 180 5.32 13.47 -11.32
CA GLY A 180 4.04 12.99 -10.82
C GLY A 180 3.40 13.97 -9.82
N THR A 181 4.19 14.50 -8.90
CA THR A 181 3.74 15.52 -7.95
C THR A 181 3.33 16.81 -8.68
N SER A 182 4.15 17.29 -9.61
CA SER A 182 3.85 18.48 -10.42
C SER A 182 2.56 18.29 -11.24
N PHE A 183 2.41 17.12 -11.88
CA PHE A 183 1.20 16.80 -12.63
C PHE A 183 -0.06 16.81 -11.74
N SER A 184 0.03 16.18 -10.55
CA SER A 184 -1.09 16.17 -9.61
C SER A 184 -1.46 17.58 -9.13
N HIS A 185 -0.48 18.44 -8.89
CA HIS A 185 -0.74 19.83 -8.49
C HIS A 185 -1.41 20.62 -9.61
N HIS A 186 -0.98 20.45 -10.88
CA HIS A 186 -1.64 21.10 -12.02
C HIS A 186 -3.08 20.60 -12.18
N LEU A 187 -3.30 19.28 -12.10
CA LEU A 187 -4.63 18.71 -12.19
C LEU A 187 -5.57 19.24 -11.10
N LEU A 188 -5.09 19.29 -9.84
CA LEU A 188 -5.87 19.87 -8.74
C LEU A 188 -6.13 21.35 -8.92
N GLY A 189 -5.15 22.11 -9.46
CA GLY A 189 -5.33 23.51 -9.82
C GLY A 189 -6.42 23.68 -10.87
N ASP A 190 -6.36 22.92 -11.96
CA ASP A 190 -7.38 22.94 -13.01
C ASP A 190 -8.78 22.60 -12.46
N GLU A 191 -8.90 21.58 -11.60
CA GLU A 191 -10.17 21.22 -10.95
C GLU A 191 -10.71 22.34 -10.04
N GLN A 192 -9.82 23.06 -9.37
CA GLN A 192 -10.20 24.16 -8.48
C GLN A 192 -10.55 25.45 -9.23
N ASP A 193 -9.79 25.79 -10.26
CA ASP A 193 -9.88 27.10 -10.92
C ASP A 193 -10.89 27.08 -12.07
N TRP A 194 -10.99 25.98 -12.80
CA TRP A 194 -11.85 25.90 -13.96
C TRP A 194 -13.34 25.80 -13.58
N PHE A 195 -14.15 26.57 -14.26
CA PHE A 195 -15.60 26.45 -14.24
C PHE A 195 -16.21 27.01 -15.53
N MET A 196 -17.42 26.58 -15.83
CA MET A 196 -18.24 27.13 -16.91
C MET A 196 -19.53 27.69 -16.31
N GLU A 197 -19.84 28.94 -16.59
CA GLU A 197 -21.10 29.55 -16.20
C GLU A 197 -22.24 29.04 -17.09
N ILE A 198 -23.36 28.66 -16.49
CA ILE A 198 -24.60 28.27 -17.18
C ILE A 198 -25.59 29.43 -17.11
N GLY A 199 -25.91 30.00 -18.26
CA GLY A 199 -26.95 31.04 -18.40
C GLY A 199 -28.36 30.53 -18.01
N GLU A 200 -29.31 31.43 -17.86
CA GLU A 200 -30.71 31.02 -17.54
C GLU A 200 -31.30 30.19 -18.68
N ASP A 201 -31.04 30.59 -19.91
CA ASP A 201 -31.55 29.95 -21.13
C ASP A 201 -30.93 28.55 -21.34
N ASP A 202 -29.70 28.33 -20.85
CA ASP A 202 -28.95 27.08 -20.97
C ASP A 202 -29.39 26.01 -19.93
N ARG A 203 -30.27 26.38 -19.00
CA ARG A 203 -30.75 25.45 -17.95
C ARG A 203 -31.92 24.59 -18.39
N ALA A 204 -32.49 24.87 -19.57
CA ALA A 204 -33.60 24.08 -20.11
C ALA A 204 -33.17 22.63 -20.37
N GLY A 205 -33.89 21.68 -19.78
CA GLY A 205 -33.59 20.25 -19.87
C GLY A 205 -32.65 19.68 -18.83
N LEU A 206 -31.97 20.54 -18.05
CA LEU A 206 -31.14 20.06 -16.94
C LEU A 206 -31.99 19.66 -15.73
N PRO A 207 -31.65 18.56 -15.02
CA PRO A 207 -32.34 18.16 -13.79
C PRO A 207 -32.32 19.26 -12.72
N GLU A 208 -33.43 19.47 -12.01
CA GLU A 208 -33.50 20.49 -10.94
C GLU A 208 -32.40 20.32 -9.87
N ALA A 209 -32.09 19.09 -9.47
CA ALA A 209 -31.04 18.81 -8.51
C ALA A 209 -29.65 19.23 -9.04
N PHE A 210 -29.42 19.09 -10.35
CA PHE A 210 -28.17 19.54 -10.98
C PHE A 210 -28.08 21.08 -10.97
N VAL A 211 -29.14 21.79 -11.33
CA VAL A 211 -29.20 23.25 -11.31
C VAL A 211 -29.01 23.79 -9.88
N ALA A 212 -29.61 23.13 -8.89
CA ALA A 212 -29.41 23.48 -7.47
C ALA A 212 -27.94 23.30 -7.05
N ALA A 213 -27.29 22.20 -7.42
CA ALA A 213 -25.87 21.97 -7.16
C ALA A 213 -24.97 22.98 -7.87
N ALA A 214 -25.27 23.34 -9.13
CA ALA A 214 -24.55 24.36 -9.90
C ALA A 214 -24.63 25.75 -9.27
N LYS A 215 -25.78 26.12 -8.69
CA LYS A 215 -25.95 27.37 -7.93
C LYS A 215 -25.13 27.34 -6.63
N ALA A 216 -25.21 26.24 -5.87
CA ALA A 216 -24.42 26.07 -4.64
C ALA A 216 -22.90 26.15 -4.91
N ALA A 217 -22.43 25.57 -6.02
CA ALA A 217 -21.04 25.64 -6.46
C ALA A 217 -20.60 27.08 -6.79
N ALA A 218 -21.50 27.88 -7.40
CA ALA A 218 -21.25 29.30 -7.66
C ALA A 218 -21.20 30.13 -6.36
N GLU A 219 -22.14 29.90 -5.44
CA GLU A 219 -22.14 30.56 -4.12
C GLU A 219 -20.87 30.29 -3.32
N ALA A 220 -20.40 29.03 -3.29
CA ALA A 220 -19.17 28.64 -2.62
C ALA A 220 -17.92 29.38 -3.16
N ARG A 221 -17.98 29.88 -4.41
CA ARG A 221 -16.94 30.68 -5.07
C ARG A 221 -17.22 32.21 -5.03
N GLY A 222 -18.20 32.64 -4.23
CA GLY A 222 -18.56 34.05 -4.12
C GLY A 222 -19.32 34.62 -5.34
N MET A 223 -19.86 33.79 -6.22
CA MET A 223 -20.58 34.14 -7.44
C MET A 223 -22.10 34.07 -7.22
N ALA A 224 -22.60 34.85 -6.27
CA ALA A 224 -24.03 34.84 -5.89
C ALA A 224 -24.95 35.07 -7.11
N GLY A 225 -26.04 34.29 -7.19
CA GLY A 225 -27.02 34.36 -8.27
C GLY A 225 -26.65 33.70 -9.58
N LYS A 226 -25.42 33.20 -9.71
CA LYS A 226 -24.95 32.45 -10.85
C LYS A 226 -25.15 30.93 -10.67
N ALA A 227 -24.93 30.17 -11.75
CA ALA A 227 -24.83 28.72 -11.72
C ALA A 227 -23.60 28.31 -12.54
N ILE A 228 -22.77 27.43 -12.02
CA ILE A 228 -21.54 27.00 -12.68
C ILE A 228 -21.43 25.48 -12.71
N VAL A 229 -20.81 24.96 -13.79
CA VAL A 229 -20.33 23.58 -13.89
C VAL A 229 -18.84 23.58 -13.60
N THR A 230 -18.38 22.64 -12.82
CA THR A 230 -16.97 22.44 -12.50
C THR A 230 -16.47 21.12 -13.11
N LEU A 231 -15.16 20.86 -13.05
CA LEU A 231 -14.56 19.59 -13.44
C LEU A 231 -14.84 18.47 -12.43
N SER A 232 -15.67 18.71 -11.42
CA SER A 232 -16.08 17.66 -10.49
C SER A 232 -16.69 16.49 -11.23
N ARG A 233 -16.25 15.29 -10.88
CA ARG A 233 -16.71 14.02 -11.46
C ARG A 233 -18.24 13.88 -11.47
N SER A 234 -18.90 14.39 -10.44
CA SER A 234 -20.37 14.40 -10.32
C SER A 234 -21.08 15.41 -11.25
N SER A 235 -20.34 16.35 -11.85
CA SER A 235 -20.91 17.36 -12.74
C SER A 235 -20.98 16.91 -14.20
N VAL A 236 -20.03 16.09 -14.66
CA VAL A 236 -19.86 15.76 -16.06
C VAL A 236 -21.05 14.93 -16.60
N GLU A 237 -21.41 13.87 -15.92
CA GLU A 237 -22.45 12.95 -16.41
C GLU A 237 -23.85 13.60 -16.49
N PRO A 238 -24.35 14.30 -15.45
CA PRO A 238 -25.65 14.97 -15.53
C PRO A 238 -25.69 16.13 -16.52
N PHE A 239 -24.55 16.76 -16.79
CA PHE A 239 -24.47 17.87 -17.74
C PHE A 239 -24.47 17.42 -19.20
N LEU A 240 -23.93 16.22 -19.51
CA LEU A 240 -23.82 15.69 -20.86
C LEU A 240 -25.02 14.81 -21.28
N LYS A 241 -25.93 14.48 -20.37
CA LYS A 241 -27.16 13.71 -20.62
C LYS A 241 -28.34 14.63 -20.91
#